data_9daac809330bf032e639632d9f654c76
#
_entry.id   9daac809330bf032e639632d9f654c76
#
_cell.length_a   1.000
_cell.length_b   1.000
_cell.length_c   1.000
_cell.angle_alpha   90.00
_cell.angle_beta   90.00
_cell.angle_gamma   90.00
#
_symmetry.space_group_name_H-M   'P 1'
#
loop_
_entity.id
_entity.type
_entity.pdbx_description
1 polymer ?
#
loop_
_entity_poly.entity_id
_entity_poly.type
_entity_poly.pdbx_seq_one_letter_code
_entity_poly.pdbx_strand_id
1 'polypeptide(L)'
;MPTIFSKIIDGQIPCYKVAENDEFLAFLDINPNSIGHTLCIPKNEIDDILDLDELTFKNLMMFSRKVAKSIKKVIECKKVSISVIGLEVRHVHIHLIPINEMRDANFSNKVTLSDSDFIETAKQISTSFDSL
;
A
#
# COMPACT_ATOMS: atom_id res chain seq x y z
N MET A 1 -15.43 3.81 -14.62
CA MET A 1 -14.49 4.95 -14.83
C MET A 1 -13.13 4.60 -14.30
N PRO A 2 -12.06 4.77 -15.08
CA PRO A 2 -10.71 4.50 -14.57
C PRO A 2 -10.35 5.44 -13.42
N THR A 3 -9.69 4.88 -12.41
CA THR A 3 -9.17 5.64 -11.29
C THR A 3 -7.69 5.92 -11.50
N ILE A 4 -7.09 6.73 -10.63
CA ILE A 4 -5.64 6.92 -10.64
C ILE A 4 -4.92 5.57 -10.46
N PHE A 5 -5.50 4.66 -9.68
CA PHE A 5 -4.92 3.34 -9.46
C PHE A 5 -5.00 2.45 -10.71
N SER A 6 -6.11 2.52 -11.47
CA SER A 6 -6.22 1.85 -12.77
C SER A 6 -5.12 2.31 -13.73
N LYS A 7 -4.83 3.59 -13.72
CA LYS A 7 -3.77 4.18 -14.57
C LYS A 7 -2.37 3.72 -14.13
N ILE A 8 -2.16 3.54 -12.84
CA ILE A 8 -0.91 3.00 -12.30
C ILE A 8 -0.75 1.53 -12.74
N ILE A 9 -1.82 0.74 -12.63
CA ILE A 9 -1.82 -0.66 -13.05
C ILE A 9 -1.49 -0.79 -14.54
N ASP A 10 -2.04 0.10 -15.37
CA ASP A 10 -1.82 0.11 -16.82
C ASP A 10 -0.47 0.70 -17.23
N GLY A 11 0.32 1.21 -16.28
CA GLY A 11 1.61 1.80 -16.57
C GLY A 11 1.55 3.23 -17.11
N GLN A 12 0.38 3.86 -17.11
CA GLN A 12 0.22 5.24 -17.58
C GLN A 12 0.77 6.26 -16.58
N ILE A 13 0.76 5.92 -15.30
CA ILE A 13 1.30 6.75 -14.22
C ILE A 13 2.33 5.90 -13.48
N PRO A 14 3.55 6.43 -13.26
CA PRO A 14 4.57 5.70 -12.52
C PRO A 14 4.20 5.57 -11.04
N CYS A 15 4.74 4.55 -10.38
CA CYS A 15 4.61 4.38 -8.94
C CYS A 15 5.92 3.81 -8.39
N TYR A 16 6.07 3.90 -7.06
CA TYR A 16 7.18 3.26 -6.35
C TYR A 16 6.73 1.87 -5.92
N LYS A 17 6.92 0.90 -6.82
CA LYS A 17 6.40 -0.46 -6.64
C LYS A 17 7.15 -1.19 -5.52
N VAL A 18 6.38 -1.89 -4.69
CA VAL A 18 6.88 -2.71 -3.59
C VAL A 18 6.75 -4.19 -3.91
N ALA A 19 5.60 -4.61 -4.40
CA ALA A 19 5.32 -6.02 -4.71
C ALA A 19 4.20 -6.11 -5.74
N GLU A 20 4.15 -7.22 -6.45
CA GLU A 20 3.13 -7.43 -7.47
C GLU A 20 2.96 -8.93 -7.74
N ASN A 21 1.74 -9.34 -8.01
CA ASN A 21 1.43 -10.64 -8.60
C ASN A 21 0.34 -10.45 -9.66
N ASP A 22 -0.25 -11.54 -10.15
CA ASP A 22 -1.27 -11.44 -11.20
C ASP A 22 -2.52 -10.67 -10.78
N GLU A 23 -2.87 -10.72 -9.50
CA GLU A 23 -4.11 -10.15 -8.97
C GLU A 23 -3.93 -8.79 -8.27
N PHE A 24 -2.75 -8.55 -7.68
CA PHE A 24 -2.54 -7.43 -6.76
C PHE A 24 -1.27 -6.65 -7.05
N LEU A 25 -1.28 -5.40 -6.62
CA LEU A 25 -0.13 -4.50 -6.71
C LEU A 25 0.02 -3.75 -5.38
N ALA A 26 1.25 -3.65 -4.91
CA ALA A 26 1.59 -2.83 -3.74
C ALA A 26 2.61 -1.77 -4.14
N PHE A 27 2.37 -0.54 -3.72
CA PHE A 27 3.25 0.60 -4.03
C PHE A 27 3.16 1.64 -2.90
N LEU A 28 4.17 2.50 -2.81
CA LEU A 28 4.19 3.52 -1.76
C LEU A 28 3.15 4.61 -2.03
N ASP A 29 2.51 5.08 -0.97
CA ASP A 29 1.67 6.27 -1.02
C ASP A 29 2.59 7.49 -1.18
N ILE A 30 2.35 8.30 -2.20
CA ILE A 30 3.17 9.49 -2.47
C ILE A 30 2.84 10.66 -1.55
N ASN A 31 1.76 10.54 -0.78
CA ASN A 31 1.38 11.49 0.27
C ASN A 31 1.28 10.75 1.60
N PRO A 32 2.41 10.24 2.12
CA PRO A 32 2.38 9.26 3.19
C PRO A 32 2.17 9.87 4.58
N ASN A 33 1.51 9.10 5.44
CA ASN A 33 1.40 9.46 6.87
C ASN A 33 2.75 9.28 7.58
N SER A 34 3.55 8.31 7.12
CA SER A 34 4.87 8.01 7.67
C SER A 34 5.70 7.32 6.59
N ILE A 35 7.01 7.23 6.82
CA ILE A 35 7.92 6.52 5.92
C ILE A 35 7.50 5.06 5.84
N GLY A 36 7.32 4.55 4.62
CA GLY A 36 6.92 3.17 4.40
C GLY A 36 5.40 2.96 4.25
N HIS A 37 4.60 4.03 4.34
CA HIS A 37 3.16 3.97 4.08
C HIS A 37 2.93 3.39 2.68
N THR A 38 2.31 2.21 2.62
CA THR A 38 2.15 1.44 1.40
C THR A 38 0.67 1.20 1.13
N LEU A 39 0.31 1.13 -0.14
CA LEU A 39 -1.05 0.80 -0.58
C LEU A 39 -1.03 -0.56 -1.26
N CYS A 40 -2.00 -1.42 -0.92
CA CYS A 40 -2.20 -2.71 -1.59
C CYS A 40 -3.54 -2.67 -2.30
N ILE A 41 -3.54 -2.92 -3.61
CA ILE A 41 -4.75 -2.83 -4.42
C ILE A 41 -4.98 -4.10 -5.24
N PRO A 42 -6.24 -4.46 -5.50
CA PRO A 42 -6.56 -5.44 -6.54
C PRO A 42 -6.39 -4.78 -7.92
N LYS A 43 -6.00 -5.55 -8.91
CA LYS A 43 -5.87 -5.03 -10.28
C LYS A 43 -7.23 -4.81 -10.93
N ASN A 44 -8.28 -5.50 -10.45
CA ASN A 44 -9.65 -5.22 -10.86
C ASN A 44 -10.17 -3.96 -10.17
N GLU A 45 -10.82 -3.09 -10.93
CA GLU A 45 -11.37 -1.84 -10.41
C GLU A 45 -12.70 -2.11 -9.71
N ILE A 46 -12.65 -2.28 -8.40
CA ILE A 46 -13.82 -2.45 -7.51
C ILE A 46 -13.75 -1.31 -6.49
N ASP A 47 -14.86 -0.64 -6.25
CA ASP A 47 -14.94 0.53 -5.36
C ASP A 47 -14.88 0.13 -3.87
N ASP A 48 -15.71 -0.81 -3.47
CA ASP A 48 -15.88 -1.18 -2.06
C ASP A 48 -15.29 -2.56 -1.78
N ILE A 49 -14.45 -2.65 -0.75
CA ILE A 49 -13.82 -3.91 -0.37
C ILE A 49 -14.85 -4.99 -0.01
N LEU A 50 -16.02 -4.58 0.48
CA LEU A 50 -17.09 -5.53 0.83
C LEU A 50 -17.74 -6.15 -0.42
N ASP A 51 -17.54 -5.57 -1.59
CA ASP A 51 -18.05 -6.10 -2.86
C ASP A 51 -17.09 -7.09 -3.54
N LEU A 52 -15.88 -7.27 -2.99
CA LEU A 52 -14.98 -8.30 -3.48
C LEU A 52 -15.59 -9.68 -3.21
N ASP A 53 -15.36 -10.62 -4.11
CA ASP A 53 -15.73 -12.01 -3.81
C ASP A 53 -14.84 -12.52 -2.65
N GLU A 54 -15.31 -13.57 -2.00
CA GLU A 54 -14.68 -14.08 -0.76
C GLU A 54 -13.23 -14.48 -0.99
N LEU A 55 -12.94 -15.15 -2.09
CA LEU A 55 -11.58 -15.61 -2.39
C LEU A 55 -10.64 -14.43 -2.66
N THR A 56 -11.09 -13.45 -3.45
CA THR A 56 -10.28 -12.26 -3.74
C THR A 56 -10.03 -11.45 -2.47
N PHE A 57 -11.06 -11.32 -1.61
CA PHE A 57 -10.91 -10.66 -0.32
C PHE A 57 -9.82 -11.35 0.53
N LYS A 58 -9.90 -12.66 0.67
CA LYS A 58 -8.90 -13.43 1.43
C LYS A 58 -7.50 -13.28 0.84
N ASN A 59 -7.39 -13.37 -0.48
CA ASN A 59 -6.09 -13.28 -1.15
C ASN A 59 -5.49 -11.88 -1.00
N LEU A 60 -6.31 -10.83 -1.09
CA LEU A 60 -5.85 -9.45 -0.89
C LEU A 60 -5.35 -9.25 0.54
N MET A 61 -6.08 -9.77 1.52
CA MET A 61 -5.67 -9.67 2.93
C MET A 61 -4.36 -10.41 3.19
N MET A 62 -4.19 -11.60 2.62
CA MET A 62 -2.95 -12.38 2.79
C MET A 62 -1.77 -11.73 2.08
N PHE A 63 -1.99 -11.16 0.90
CA PHE A 63 -0.98 -10.38 0.19
C PHE A 63 -0.55 -9.17 1.02
N SER A 64 -1.54 -8.43 1.54
CA SER A 64 -1.28 -7.24 2.37
C SER A 64 -0.55 -7.60 3.67
N ARG A 65 -0.89 -8.74 4.27
CA ARG A 65 -0.18 -9.22 5.46
C ARG A 65 1.29 -9.48 5.17
N LYS A 66 1.61 -10.09 4.05
CA LYS A 66 3.00 -10.33 3.65
C LYS A 66 3.75 -9.02 3.41
N VAL A 67 3.10 -8.06 2.75
CA VAL A 67 3.66 -6.72 2.54
C VAL A 67 3.91 -6.03 3.89
N ALA A 68 2.94 -6.09 4.80
CA ALA A 68 3.07 -5.50 6.13
C ALA A 68 4.23 -6.10 6.92
N LYS A 69 4.40 -7.42 6.87
CA LYS A 69 5.55 -8.09 7.49
C LYS A 69 6.87 -7.63 6.88
N SER A 70 6.89 -7.43 5.56
CA SER A 70 8.06 -6.93 4.85
C SER A 70 8.43 -5.52 5.29
N ILE A 71 7.42 -4.66 5.45
CA ILE A 71 7.61 -3.30 5.96
C ILE A 71 8.20 -3.35 7.36
N LYS A 72 7.63 -4.17 8.24
CA LYS A 72 8.04 -4.22 9.64
C LYS A 72 9.49 -4.70 9.81
N LYS A 73 10.01 -5.47 8.87
CA LYS A 73 11.41 -5.93 8.90
C LYS A 73 12.41 -4.84 8.61
N VAL A 74 12.07 -3.85 7.80
CA VAL A 74 13.00 -2.83 7.32
C VAL A 74 12.70 -1.42 7.81
N ILE A 75 11.47 -1.15 8.26
CA ILE A 75 11.08 0.13 8.82
C ILE A 75 10.88 -0.05 10.31
N GLU A 76 11.62 0.73 11.10
CA GLU A 76 11.47 0.71 12.55
C GLU A 76 10.13 1.32 12.93
N CYS A 77 9.24 0.51 13.51
CA CYS A 77 7.92 0.94 13.95
C CYS A 77 7.37 -0.02 15.00
N LYS A 78 6.46 0.48 15.82
CA LYS A 78 5.81 -0.36 16.84
C LYS A 78 4.83 -1.33 16.21
N LYS A 79 4.04 -0.85 15.25
CA LYS A 79 3.04 -1.65 14.53
C LYS A 79 2.91 -1.14 13.10
N VAL A 80 2.29 -1.96 12.25
CA VAL A 80 1.81 -1.54 10.94
C VAL A 80 0.29 -1.55 11.01
N SER A 81 -0.34 -0.39 10.88
CA SER A 81 -1.81 -0.31 10.89
C SER A 81 -2.37 -0.71 9.53
N ILE A 82 -3.58 -1.25 9.55
CA ILE A 82 -4.31 -1.64 8.35
C ILE A 82 -5.62 -0.84 8.34
N SER A 83 -5.82 -0.06 7.28
CA SER A 83 -7.01 0.76 7.11
C SER A 83 -7.57 0.63 5.71
N VAL A 84 -8.90 0.62 5.59
CA VAL A 84 -9.58 0.66 4.31
C VAL A 84 -10.65 1.74 4.38
N ILE A 85 -10.52 2.78 3.56
CA ILE A 85 -11.44 3.93 3.57
C ILE A 85 -12.09 4.10 2.19
N GLY A 86 -11.31 4.50 1.17
CA GLY A 86 -11.78 4.53 -0.21
C GLY A 86 -12.75 5.63 -0.58
N LEU A 87 -12.81 6.73 0.19
CA LEU A 87 -13.74 7.82 -0.11
C LEU A 87 -13.23 8.75 -1.20
N GLU A 88 -11.92 8.98 -1.27
CA GLU A 88 -11.33 9.87 -2.27
C GLU A 88 -11.04 9.15 -3.58
N VAL A 89 -10.43 7.98 -3.52
CA VAL A 89 -10.19 7.14 -4.70
C VAL A 89 -11.08 5.91 -4.60
N ARG A 90 -11.99 5.76 -5.55
CA ARG A 90 -13.03 4.71 -5.53
C ARG A 90 -12.54 3.43 -6.19
N HIS A 91 -11.46 2.92 -5.67
CA HIS A 91 -10.81 1.68 -6.05
C HIS A 91 -10.24 1.10 -4.76
N VAL A 92 -10.60 -0.12 -4.43
CA VAL A 92 -10.18 -0.76 -3.17
C VAL A 92 -8.70 -0.58 -2.96
N HIS A 93 -8.32 -0.05 -1.80
CA HIS A 93 -6.92 0.01 -1.41
C HIS A 93 -6.80 -0.13 0.10
N ILE A 94 -5.87 -0.98 0.49
CA ILE A 94 -5.53 -1.21 1.89
C ILE A 94 -4.33 -0.34 2.21
N HIS A 95 -4.49 0.56 3.18
CA HIS A 95 -3.39 1.35 3.71
C HIS A 95 -2.62 0.53 4.74
N LEU A 96 -1.32 0.37 4.52
CA LEU A 96 -0.39 -0.20 5.49
C LEU A 96 0.50 0.93 5.98
N ILE A 97 0.35 1.32 7.23
CA ILE A 97 0.99 2.51 7.76
C ILE A 97 1.86 2.14 8.96
N PRO A 98 3.19 2.30 8.87
CA PRO A 98 4.06 2.18 10.04
C PRO A 98 3.67 3.22 11.10
N ILE A 99 3.37 2.78 12.32
CA ILE A 99 2.92 3.68 13.37
C ILE A 99 3.73 3.47 14.66
N ASN A 100 3.98 4.58 15.35
CA ASN A 100 4.58 4.62 16.68
C ASN A 100 3.70 5.36 17.67
N GLU A 101 2.80 6.22 17.15
CA GLU A 101 1.87 7.05 17.92
C GLU A 101 0.53 7.07 17.20
N MET A 102 -0.53 7.39 17.93
CA MET A 102 -1.88 7.44 17.34
C MET A 102 -1.99 8.45 16.20
N ARG A 103 -1.25 9.56 16.28
CA ARG A 103 -1.29 10.58 15.21
C ARG A 103 -0.78 10.05 13.86
N ASP A 104 0.06 9.02 13.87
CA ASP A 104 0.57 8.42 12.63
C ASP A 104 -0.56 7.78 11.82
N ALA A 105 -1.64 7.38 12.46
CA ALA A 105 -2.82 6.83 11.79
C ALA A 105 -3.79 7.91 11.31
N ASN A 106 -3.52 9.17 11.57
CA ASN A 106 -4.36 10.30 11.17
C ASN A 106 -3.95 10.80 9.79
N PHE A 107 -4.87 10.75 8.83
CA PHE A 107 -4.59 11.12 7.44
C PHE A 107 -4.39 12.62 7.20
N SER A 108 -4.58 13.46 8.20
CA SER A 108 -4.20 14.86 8.13
C SER A 108 -2.73 15.09 8.51
N ASN A 109 -2.08 14.11 9.10
CA ASN A 109 -0.66 14.13 9.46
C ASN A 109 0.15 13.49 8.31
N LYS A 110 0.90 14.33 7.59
CA LYS A 110 1.67 13.87 6.44
C LYS A 110 3.15 14.18 6.59
N VAL A 111 4.00 13.34 6.00
CA VAL A 111 5.44 13.60 5.91
C VAL A 111 5.82 13.85 4.45
N THR A 112 6.87 14.63 4.26
CA THR A 112 7.39 14.94 2.93
C THR A 112 8.69 14.15 2.71
N LEU A 113 8.75 13.38 1.63
CA LEU A 113 9.91 12.58 1.28
C LEU A 113 10.41 12.99 -0.10
N SER A 114 11.72 12.90 -0.30
CA SER A 114 12.32 13.11 -1.61
C SER A 114 12.07 11.89 -2.51
N ASP A 115 12.25 12.06 -3.82
CA ASP A 115 12.19 10.95 -4.76
C ASP A 115 13.18 9.84 -4.39
N SER A 116 14.39 10.21 -3.99
CA SER A 116 15.41 9.23 -3.57
C SER A 116 14.99 8.47 -2.31
N ASP A 117 14.29 9.13 -1.37
CA ASP A 117 13.75 8.46 -0.18
C ASP A 117 12.70 7.42 -0.55
N PHE A 118 11.79 7.76 -1.47
CA PHE A 118 10.78 6.83 -1.97
C PHE A 118 11.42 5.64 -2.67
N ILE A 119 12.38 5.89 -3.55
CA ILE A 119 13.08 4.83 -4.29
C ILE A 119 13.77 3.86 -3.34
N GLU A 120 14.52 4.38 -2.38
CA GLU A 120 15.24 3.56 -1.41
C GLU A 120 14.28 2.76 -0.52
N THR A 121 13.24 3.41 -0.02
CA THR A 121 12.24 2.76 0.83
C THR A 121 11.52 1.62 0.09
N ALA A 122 11.08 1.88 -1.15
CA ALA A 122 10.43 0.86 -1.96
C ALA A 122 11.36 -0.33 -2.21
N LYS A 123 12.64 -0.06 -2.50
CA LYS A 123 13.63 -1.10 -2.73
C LYS A 123 13.84 -1.97 -1.49
N GLN A 124 13.97 -1.35 -0.32
CA GLN A 124 14.15 -2.09 0.93
C GLN A 124 12.97 -3.00 1.23
N ILE A 125 11.75 -2.48 1.09
CA ILE A 125 10.54 -3.27 1.34
C ILE A 125 10.40 -4.38 0.31
N SER A 126 10.65 -4.09 -0.96
CA SER A 126 10.57 -5.07 -2.04
C SER A 126 11.57 -6.22 -1.84
N THR A 127 12.78 -5.91 -1.46
CA THR A 127 13.80 -6.92 -1.17
C THR A 127 13.38 -7.80 0.01
N SER A 128 12.84 -7.18 1.06
CA SER A 128 12.30 -7.89 2.23
C SER A 128 11.14 -8.81 1.83
N PHE A 129 10.24 -8.33 0.99
CA PHE A 129 9.11 -9.11 0.49
C PHE A 129 9.57 -10.36 -0.25
N ASP A 130 10.56 -10.22 -1.11
CA ASP A 130 11.09 -11.35 -1.90
C ASP A 130 11.78 -12.39 -1.02
N SER A 131 12.22 -12.01 0.18
CA SER A 131 12.90 -12.90 1.13
C SER A 131 11.95 -13.67 2.04
N LEU A 132 10.66 -13.34 2.03
CA LEU A 132 9.68 -13.99 2.92
C LEU A 132 9.14 -15.29 2.35
#